data_4ed7e569d4edc29bff60668f1d6fa270
#
_entry.id   4ed7e569d4edc29bff60668f1d6fa270
#
_cell.length_a   1.000
_cell.length_b   1.000
_cell.length_c   1.000
_cell.angle_alpha   90.00
_cell.angle_beta   90.00
_cell.angle_gamma   90.00
#
_symmetry.space_group_name_H-M   'P 1'
#
loop_
_entity.id
_entity.type
_entity.pdbx_description
1 polymer ?
#
loop_
_entity_poly.entity_id
_entity_poly.type
_entity_poly.pdbx_seq_one_letter_code
_entity_poly.pdbx_strand_id
1 'polypeptide(L)'
;MRPGNPKRLTATYKRNGTTCLLAALAVHAGTVEGRCVESSNHEEFLKFLKSLYRKFPGKHLHVIVDNLAVHKHQKVMAWLESKRRMTLHFTPTYSSWLNQVEIWFNIFARDVLKDGVWRSKQQLVSQIMEYIKNYNQLWAKPFKWTYTGKPLAA
;
A
#
# COMPACT_ATOMS: atom_id res chain seq x y z
N MET A 1 -15.24 30.93 44.41
CA MET A 1 -15.13 29.61 43.80
C MET A 1 -14.51 29.78 42.42
N ARG A 2 -13.30 29.23 42.15
CA ARG A 2 -12.67 29.25 40.82
C ARG A 2 -13.16 28.02 40.05
N PRO A 3 -13.55 28.12 38.74
CA PRO A 3 -13.97 26.96 37.95
C PRO A 3 -12.77 26.04 37.78
N GLY A 4 -12.97 24.74 38.06
CA GLY A 4 -11.92 23.73 37.98
C GLY A 4 -11.44 23.52 36.56
N ASN A 5 -10.13 23.47 36.38
CA ASN A 5 -9.47 23.03 35.13
C ASN A 5 -10.01 21.65 34.71
N PRO A 6 -10.49 21.49 33.46
CA PRO A 6 -10.85 20.17 32.99
C PRO A 6 -9.58 19.29 33.00
N LYS A 7 -9.65 18.17 33.74
CA LYS A 7 -8.58 17.13 33.70
C LYS A 7 -8.34 16.76 32.24
N ARG A 8 -7.19 17.16 31.70
CA ARG A 8 -6.66 16.54 30.46
C ARG A 8 -6.44 15.07 30.76
N LEU A 9 -7.31 14.22 30.26
CA LEU A 9 -7.03 12.79 30.15
C LEU A 9 -5.88 12.63 29.17
N THR A 10 -4.68 12.49 29.70
CA THR A 10 -3.53 12.02 28.92
C THR A 10 -3.82 10.58 28.57
N ALA A 11 -4.28 10.34 27.34
CA ALA A 11 -4.40 8.99 26.85
C ALA A 11 -2.99 8.38 26.88
N THR A 12 -2.78 7.42 27.78
CA THR A 12 -1.52 6.66 27.86
C THR A 12 -1.42 5.81 26.60
N TYR A 13 -0.68 6.31 25.60
CA TYR A 13 -0.45 5.60 24.33
C TYR A 13 0.55 4.47 24.58
N LYS A 14 0.07 3.22 24.52
CA LYS A 14 0.93 2.04 24.54
C LYS A 14 1.24 1.61 23.10
N ARG A 15 2.52 1.69 22.74
CA ARG A 15 2.98 1.22 21.43
C ARG A 15 3.11 -0.31 21.43
N ASN A 16 2.22 -1.02 20.70
CA ASN A 16 2.21 -2.48 20.62
C ASN A 16 2.99 -3.03 19.41
N GLY A 17 3.90 -2.24 18.85
CA GLY A 17 4.68 -2.57 17.66
C GLY A 17 4.20 -1.85 16.40
N THR A 18 4.97 -2.00 15.32
CA THR A 18 4.66 -1.42 13.99
C THR A 18 4.82 -2.49 12.92
N THR A 19 4.11 -2.34 11.81
CA THR A 19 4.27 -3.13 10.59
C THR A 19 4.13 -2.22 9.38
N CYS A 20 4.79 -2.57 8.29
CA CYS A 20 4.62 -1.91 7.00
C CYS A 20 3.76 -2.79 6.10
N LEU A 21 2.79 -2.22 5.40
CA LEU A 21 1.99 -2.91 4.40
C LEU A 21 2.52 -2.55 3.01
N LEU A 22 3.02 -3.54 2.27
CA LEU A 22 3.23 -3.46 0.83
C LEU A 22 1.95 -3.91 0.14
N ALA A 23 1.42 -3.09 -0.76
CA ALA A 23 0.20 -3.42 -1.50
C ALA A 23 0.33 -3.09 -2.99
N ALA A 24 -0.28 -3.92 -3.82
CA ALA A 24 -0.40 -3.72 -5.26
C ALA A 24 -1.86 -3.86 -5.70
N LEU A 25 -2.39 -2.84 -6.37
CA LEU A 25 -3.74 -2.81 -6.91
C LEU A 25 -3.73 -3.28 -8.37
N ALA A 26 -4.46 -4.34 -8.67
CA ALA A 26 -4.74 -4.74 -10.04
C ALA A 26 -5.88 -3.87 -10.59
N VAL A 27 -5.55 -2.78 -11.26
CA VAL A 27 -6.49 -1.72 -11.69
C VAL A 27 -7.69 -2.27 -12.48
N HIS A 28 -7.44 -3.23 -13.37
CA HIS A 28 -8.47 -3.83 -14.22
C HIS A 28 -9.48 -4.72 -13.47
N ALA A 29 -9.09 -5.24 -12.31
CA ALA A 29 -9.95 -6.10 -11.49
C ALA A 29 -10.37 -5.43 -10.17
N GLY A 30 -9.63 -4.40 -9.76
CA GLY A 30 -9.79 -3.74 -8.46
C GLY A 30 -9.29 -4.57 -7.29
N THR A 31 -8.70 -5.76 -7.54
CA THR A 31 -8.17 -6.64 -6.49
C THR A 31 -6.83 -6.14 -5.98
N VAL A 32 -6.54 -6.43 -4.73
CA VAL A 32 -5.31 -6.01 -4.05
C VAL A 32 -4.50 -7.22 -3.61
N GLU A 33 -3.20 -7.18 -3.89
CA GLU A 33 -2.21 -8.06 -3.29
C GLU A 33 -1.52 -7.30 -2.17
N GLY A 34 -1.49 -7.86 -0.98
CA GLY A 34 -0.89 -7.24 0.18
C GLY A 34 0.09 -8.16 0.90
N ARG A 35 1.10 -7.54 1.53
CA ARG A 35 2.06 -8.23 2.39
C ARG A 35 2.50 -7.31 3.52
N CYS A 36 2.32 -7.76 4.76
CA CYS A 36 2.86 -7.09 5.93
C CYS A 36 4.33 -7.50 6.12
N VAL A 37 5.20 -6.51 6.37
CA VAL A 37 6.64 -6.67 6.57
C VAL A 37 7.10 -5.86 7.79
N GLU A 38 8.28 -6.19 8.33
CA GLU A 38 8.84 -5.47 9.48
C GLU A 38 9.25 -4.04 9.12
N SER A 39 9.82 -3.87 7.94
CA SER A 39 10.28 -2.57 7.44
C SER A 39 10.14 -2.48 5.93
N SER A 40 9.85 -1.27 5.44
CA SER A 40 9.83 -0.98 4.01
C SER A 40 11.24 -0.75 3.52
N ASN A 41 11.86 -1.79 2.96
CA ASN A 41 13.20 -1.73 2.37
C ASN A 41 13.22 -2.40 0.99
N HIS A 42 14.33 -2.23 0.27
CA HIS A 42 14.47 -2.77 -1.10
C HIS A 42 14.41 -4.30 -1.18
N GLU A 43 14.79 -5.02 -0.12
CA GLU A 43 14.76 -6.48 -0.10
C GLU A 43 13.33 -7.00 0.00
N GLU A 44 12.52 -6.43 0.90
CA GLU A 44 11.11 -6.76 1.04
C GLU A 44 10.32 -6.33 -0.20
N PHE A 45 10.63 -5.17 -0.77
CA PHE A 45 10.05 -4.74 -2.04
C PHE A 45 10.39 -5.72 -3.18
N LEU A 46 11.63 -6.16 -3.30
CA LEU A 46 12.05 -7.15 -4.30
C LEU A 46 11.34 -8.51 -4.09
N LYS A 47 11.22 -8.96 -2.84
CA LYS A 47 10.45 -10.19 -2.53
C LYS A 47 8.98 -10.05 -2.95
N PHE A 48 8.40 -8.87 -2.74
CA PHE A 48 7.04 -8.57 -3.12
C PHE A 48 6.87 -8.59 -4.65
N LEU A 49 7.74 -7.92 -5.41
CA LEU A 49 7.75 -7.98 -6.88
C LEU A 49 7.89 -9.42 -7.41
N LYS A 50 8.77 -10.21 -6.81
CA LYS A 50 8.92 -11.64 -7.16
C LYS A 50 7.64 -12.44 -6.90
N SER A 51 6.89 -12.12 -5.85
CA SER A 51 5.60 -12.77 -5.58
C SER A 51 4.55 -12.42 -6.62
N LEU A 52 4.45 -11.14 -7.02
CA LEU A 52 3.57 -10.68 -8.09
C LEU A 52 3.93 -11.34 -9.43
N TYR A 53 5.22 -11.38 -9.77
CA TYR A 53 5.71 -12.01 -11.00
C TYR A 53 5.31 -13.48 -11.13
N ARG A 54 5.34 -14.22 -10.01
CA ARG A 54 4.92 -15.63 -9.95
C ARG A 54 3.41 -15.80 -10.00
N LYS A 55 2.68 -14.87 -9.34
CA LYS A 55 1.22 -14.94 -9.26
C LYS A 55 0.51 -14.73 -10.60
N PHE A 56 1.13 -13.98 -11.50
CA PHE A 56 0.55 -13.68 -12.83
C PHE A 56 1.42 -14.28 -13.96
N PRO A 57 1.43 -15.61 -14.12
CA PRO A 57 2.21 -16.26 -15.17
C PRO A 57 1.66 -15.90 -16.55
N GLY A 58 2.54 -15.79 -17.55
CA GLY A 58 2.14 -15.49 -18.92
C GLY A 58 1.72 -14.05 -19.21
N LYS A 59 1.53 -13.20 -18.19
CA LYS A 59 1.14 -11.79 -18.36
C LYS A 59 2.35 -10.86 -18.29
N HIS A 60 2.35 -9.80 -19.10
CA HIS A 60 3.27 -8.69 -18.91
C HIS A 60 2.71 -7.75 -17.83
N LEU A 61 3.48 -7.50 -16.79
CA LEU A 61 3.09 -6.66 -15.66
C LEU A 61 3.69 -5.25 -15.82
N HIS A 62 2.85 -4.27 -16.01
CA HIS A 62 3.21 -2.85 -15.91
C HIS A 62 2.89 -2.39 -14.49
N VAL A 63 3.92 -2.15 -13.69
CA VAL A 63 3.77 -1.79 -12.28
C VAL A 63 4.09 -0.32 -12.10
N ILE A 64 3.11 0.46 -11.67
CA ILE A 64 3.26 1.87 -11.36
C ILE A 64 3.70 1.98 -9.90
N VAL A 65 4.79 2.70 -9.66
CA VAL A 65 5.38 2.90 -8.33
C VAL A 65 5.77 4.35 -8.13
N ASP A 66 5.74 4.80 -6.91
CA ASP A 66 6.28 6.11 -6.54
C ASP A 66 7.80 6.15 -6.66
N ASN A 67 8.29 7.38 -6.80
CA ASN A 67 9.70 7.66 -7.11
C ASN A 67 10.62 7.57 -5.88
N LEU A 68 10.45 6.54 -5.04
CA LEU A 68 11.29 6.31 -3.86
C LEU A 68 12.61 5.61 -4.20
N ALA A 69 13.66 5.95 -3.44
CA ALA A 69 15.00 5.36 -3.62
C ALA A 69 14.99 3.83 -3.45
N VAL A 70 14.15 3.29 -2.57
CA VAL A 70 14.02 1.84 -2.33
C VAL A 70 13.55 1.09 -3.57
N HIS A 71 12.72 1.73 -4.42
CA HIS A 71 12.21 1.13 -5.65
C HIS A 71 13.25 1.12 -6.77
N LYS A 72 14.22 2.02 -6.72
CA LYS A 72 15.33 2.17 -7.70
C LYS A 72 16.62 1.49 -7.27
N HIS A 73 16.59 0.76 -6.17
CA HIS A 73 17.80 0.13 -5.65
C HIS A 73 18.42 -0.83 -6.68
N GLN A 74 19.75 -0.87 -6.77
CA GLN A 74 20.50 -1.65 -7.76
C GLN A 74 20.06 -3.11 -7.84
N LYS A 75 19.84 -3.78 -6.70
CA LYS A 75 19.36 -5.18 -6.66
C LYS A 75 17.98 -5.35 -7.31
N VAL A 76 17.10 -4.36 -7.18
CA VAL A 76 15.76 -4.37 -7.79
C VAL A 76 15.89 -4.23 -9.30
N MET A 77 16.67 -3.24 -9.76
CA MET A 77 16.87 -2.97 -11.19
C MET A 77 17.55 -4.15 -11.88
N ALA A 78 18.63 -4.71 -11.33
CA ALA A 78 19.31 -5.88 -11.87
C ALA A 78 18.40 -7.12 -11.99
N TRP A 79 17.50 -7.31 -11.02
CA TRP A 79 16.52 -8.39 -11.12
C TRP A 79 15.51 -8.12 -12.24
N LEU A 80 15.01 -6.90 -12.39
CA LEU A 80 14.06 -6.52 -13.44
C LEU A 80 14.64 -6.70 -14.85
N GLU A 81 15.91 -6.33 -15.08
CA GLU A 81 16.60 -6.54 -16.36
C GLU A 81 16.58 -7.99 -16.81
N SER A 82 16.62 -8.93 -15.86
CA SER A 82 16.52 -10.37 -16.14
C SER A 82 15.07 -10.83 -16.41
N LYS A 83 14.04 -9.97 -16.28
CA LYS A 83 12.62 -10.34 -16.30
C LYS A 83 11.85 -9.59 -17.39
N ARG A 84 11.70 -10.25 -18.56
CA ARG A 84 11.04 -9.68 -19.75
C ARG A 84 9.55 -9.35 -19.56
N ARG A 85 8.88 -9.89 -18.53
CA ARG A 85 7.43 -9.75 -18.32
C ARG A 85 7.07 -8.76 -17.20
N MET A 86 8.00 -7.93 -16.72
CA MET A 86 7.70 -6.93 -15.73
C MET A 86 8.45 -5.63 -16.04
N THR A 87 7.72 -4.54 -16.05
CA THR A 87 8.24 -3.18 -16.25
C THR A 87 7.76 -2.29 -15.12
N LEU A 88 8.67 -1.57 -14.46
CA LEU A 88 8.30 -0.53 -13.49
C LEU A 88 8.15 0.82 -14.21
N HIS A 89 7.09 1.54 -13.86
CA HIS A 89 6.82 2.91 -14.27
C HIS A 89 6.83 3.79 -13.03
N PHE A 90 7.78 4.72 -12.97
CA PHE A 90 7.90 5.62 -11.84
C PHE A 90 7.01 6.85 -12.02
N THR A 91 6.24 7.20 -10.98
CA THR A 91 5.50 8.47 -10.99
C THR A 91 6.49 9.64 -10.93
N PRO A 92 6.13 10.81 -11.49
CA PRO A 92 6.94 12.01 -11.31
C PRO A 92 7.12 12.35 -9.83
N THR A 93 8.21 13.01 -9.50
CA THR A 93 8.45 13.50 -8.13
C THR A 93 7.27 14.39 -7.69
N TYR A 94 6.83 14.23 -6.46
CA TYR A 94 5.65 14.93 -5.87
C TYR A 94 4.30 14.62 -6.54
N SER A 95 4.18 13.51 -7.25
CA SER A 95 2.94 13.13 -7.97
C SER A 95 2.40 11.77 -7.52
N SER A 96 2.45 11.48 -6.22
CA SER A 96 1.95 10.21 -5.66
C SER A 96 0.46 9.97 -5.94
N TRP A 97 -0.35 11.05 -6.09
CA TRP A 97 -1.77 10.94 -6.46
C TRP A 97 -2.03 10.25 -7.82
N LEU A 98 -1.01 10.15 -8.67
CA LEU A 98 -1.09 9.39 -9.92
C LEU A 98 -1.06 7.87 -9.69
N ASN A 99 -0.67 7.45 -8.51
CA ASN A 99 -0.65 6.04 -8.14
C ASN A 99 -2.01 5.63 -7.54
N GLN A 100 -2.82 4.92 -8.32
CA GLN A 100 -4.19 4.56 -7.90
C GLN A 100 -4.25 3.70 -6.63
N VAL A 101 -3.18 3.05 -6.23
CA VAL A 101 -3.14 2.30 -4.97
C VAL A 101 -3.37 3.22 -3.76
N GLU A 102 -3.04 4.51 -3.86
CA GLU A 102 -3.31 5.51 -2.81
C GLU A 102 -4.81 5.66 -2.51
N ILE A 103 -5.66 5.52 -3.54
CA ILE A 103 -7.12 5.54 -3.37
C ILE A 103 -7.54 4.36 -2.49
N TRP A 104 -6.99 3.18 -2.76
CA TRP A 104 -7.26 2.00 -1.97
C TRP A 104 -6.71 2.13 -0.54
N PHE A 105 -5.52 2.70 -0.36
CA PHE A 105 -4.97 2.97 0.99
C PHE A 105 -5.86 3.90 1.80
N ASN A 106 -6.47 4.91 1.18
CA ASN A 106 -7.42 5.80 1.86
C ASN A 106 -8.68 5.05 2.30
N ILE A 107 -9.21 4.15 1.47
CA ILE A 107 -10.33 3.27 1.82
C ILE A 107 -9.93 2.37 2.98
N PHE A 108 -8.81 1.68 2.87
CA PHE A 108 -8.27 0.81 3.91
C PHE A 108 -8.05 1.54 5.25
N ALA A 109 -7.46 2.73 5.22
CA ALA A 109 -7.20 3.52 6.42
C ALA A 109 -8.52 3.92 7.12
N ARG A 110 -9.55 4.30 6.37
CA ARG A 110 -10.87 4.61 6.90
C ARG A 110 -11.54 3.38 7.52
N ASP A 111 -11.47 2.23 6.84
CA ASP A 111 -12.25 1.05 7.20
C ASP A 111 -11.56 0.22 8.30
N VAL A 112 -10.24 0.27 8.39
CA VAL A 112 -9.46 -0.57 9.32
C VAL A 112 -8.74 0.25 10.38
N LEU A 113 -8.08 1.35 10.00
CA LEU A 113 -7.14 2.02 10.91
C LEU A 113 -7.79 3.10 11.77
N LYS A 114 -8.82 3.80 11.27
CA LYS A 114 -9.38 5.00 11.90
C LYS A 114 -9.83 4.77 13.36
N ASP A 115 -10.53 3.67 13.60
CA ASP A 115 -11.06 3.34 14.94
C ASP A 115 -10.48 2.02 15.46
N GLY A 116 -9.38 1.56 14.86
CA GLY A 116 -8.77 0.27 15.19
C GLY A 116 -7.98 0.32 16.50
N VAL A 117 -8.23 -0.67 17.36
CA VAL A 117 -7.47 -0.90 18.59
C VAL A 117 -6.94 -2.33 18.59
N TRP A 118 -5.62 -2.47 18.59
CA TRP A 118 -4.97 -3.79 18.55
C TRP A 118 -4.13 -4.03 19.80
N ARG A 119 -4.30 -5.21 20.38
CA ARG A 119 -3.55 -5.65 21.56
C ARG A 119 -2.14 -6.11 21.21
N SER A 120 -1.90 -6.49 19.96
CA SER A 120 -0.60 -6.94 19.45
C SER A 120 -0.42 -6.64 17.98
N LYS A 121 0.84 -6.62 17.52
CA LYS A 121 1.20 -6.52 16.11
C LYS A 121 0.60 -7.67 15.28
N GLN A 122 0.59 -8.88 15.83
CA GLN A 122 0.04 -10.06 15.15
C GLN A 122 -1.46 -9.87 14.88
N GLN A 123 -2.20 -9.32 15.83
CA GLN A 123 -3.62 -9.02 15.66
C GLN A 123 -3.83 -8.00 14.53
N LEU A 124 -3.04 -6.93 14.49
CA LEU A 124 -3.08 -5.96 13.40
C LEU A 124 -2.81 -6.61 12.04
N VAL A 125 -1.74 -7.40 11.94
CA VAL A 125 -1.37 -8.10 10.69
C VAL A 125 -2.49 -9.03 10.23
N SER A 126 -3.06 -9.83 11.15
CA SER A 126 -4.19 -10.73 10.82
C SER A 126 -5.39 -9.96 10.29
N GLN A 127 -5.74 -8.85 10.94
CA GLN A 127 -6.87 -8.02 10.50
C GLN A 127 -6.64 -7.37 9.14
N ILE A 128 -5.41 -6.88 8.87
CA ILE A 128 -5.03 -6.35 7.56
C ILE A 128 -5.23 -7.41 6.46
N MET A 129 -4.70 -8.62 6.68
CA MET A 129 -4.77 -9.70 5.69
C MET A 129 -6.20 -10.22 5.49
N GLU A 130 -6.98 -10.29 6.54
CA GLU A 130 -8.41 -10.63 6.48
C GLU A 130 -9.21 -9.56 5.71
N TYR A 131 -8.96 -8.28 5.99
CA TYR A 131 -9.58 -7.19 5.25
C TYR A 131 -9.28 -7.28 3.76
N ILE A 132 -8.02 -7.48 3.36
CA ILE A 132 -7.63 -7.61 1.95
C ILE A 132 -8.37 -8.79 1.30
N LYS A 133 -8.46 -9.92 1.97
CA LYS A 133 -9.20 -11.09 1.48
C LYS A 133 -10.68 -10.76 1.26
N ASN A 134 -11.34 -10.18 2.26
CA ASN A 134 -12.75 -9.80 2.19
C ASN A 134 -12.99 -8.72 1.14
N TYR A 135 -12.11 -7.70 1.06
CA TYR A 135 -12.17 -6.67 0.04
C TYR A 135 -12.15 -7.27 -1.37
N ASN A 136 -11.23 -8.20 -1.64
CA ASN A 136 -11.09 -8.85 -2.93
C ASN A 136 -12.31 -9.71 -3.31
N GLN A 137 -13.00 -10.29 -2.33
CA GLN A 137 -14.16 -11.15 -2.56
C GLN A 137 -15.48 -10.36 -2.71
N LEU A 138 -15.65 -9.29 -1.95
CA LEU A 138 -16.92 -8.62 -1.80
C LEU A 138 -17.00 -7.25 -2.48
N TRP A 139 -15.89 -6.51 -2.56
CA TRP A 139 -15.91 -5.10 -2.95
C TRP A 139 -14.98 -4.72 -4.09
N ALA A 140 -14.08 -5.63 -4.52
CA ALA A 140 -13.18 -5.36 -5.62
C ALA A 140 -13.97 -5.03 -6.90
N LYS A 141 -13.67 -3.85 -7.46
CA LYS A 141 -14.27 -3.36 -8.72
C LYS A 141 -13.18 -2.71 -9.55
N PRO A 142 -13.22 -2.81 -10.89
CA PRO A 142 -12.28 -2.11 -11.76
C PRO A 142 -12.20 -0.63 -11.41
N PHE A 143 -10.99 -0.11 -11.26
CA PHE A 143 -10.76 1.31 -11.07
C PHE A 143 -10.85 2.03 -12.41
N LYS A 144 -11.74 3.01 -12.52
CA LYS A 144 -11.82 3.86 -13.71
C LYS A 144 -10.77 4.95 -13.63
N TRP A 145 -9.89 5.01 -14.62
CA TRP A 145 -8.96 6.12 -14.75
C TRP A 145 -9.72 7.33 -15.31
N THR A 146 -9.89 8.35 -14.51
CA THR A 146 -10.60 9.58 -14.90
C THR A 146 -9.67 10.74 -15.23
N TYR A 147 -8.36 10.60 -14.97
CA TYR A 147 -7.37 11.62 -15.25
C TYR A 147 -7.07 11.70 -16.75
N THR A 148 -7.28 12.86 -17.35
CA THR A 148 -7.13 13.09 -18.80
C THR A 148 -5.72 13.48 -19.22
N GLY A 149 -4.76 13.56 -18.30
CA GLY A 149 -3.39 14.02 -18.56
C GLY A 149 -3.24 15.54 -18.67
N LYS A 150 -4.33 16.30 -18.52
CA LYS A 150 -4.28 17.76 -18.49
C LYS A 150 -3.95 18.26 -17.09
N PRO A 151 -3.04 19.25 -16.91
CA PRO A 151 -2.84 19.89 -15.62
C PRO A 151 -4.16 20.40 -15.08
N LEU A 152 -4.42 20.24 -13.79
CA LEU A 152 -5.53 20.93 -13.15
C LEU A 152 -5.24 22.42 -13.30
N ALA A 153 -6.14 23.14 -13.94
CA ALA A 153 -6.06 24.60 -13.99
C ALA A 153 -6.13 25.12 -12.53
N ALA A 154 -5.16 25.95 -12.13
CA ALA A 154 -5.11 26.58 -10.83
C ALA A 154 -6.26 27.56 -10.66
#